data_e743b01b2953146b3e653b340fc5dfb9
#
_entry.id   e743b01b2953146b3e653b340fc5dfb9
#
_cell.length_a   1.000
_cell.length_b   1.000
_cell.length_c   1.000
_cell.angle_alpha   90.00
_cell.angle_beta   90.00
_cell.angle_gamma   90.00
#
_symmetry.space_group_name_H-M   'P 1'
#
loop_
_entity.id
_entity.type
_entity.pdbx_description
1 polymer ?
#
loop_
_entity_poly.entity_id
_entity_poly.type
_entity_poly.pdbx_seq_one_letter_code
_entity_poly.pdbx_strand_id
1 'polypeptide(L)'
;MPMRRLNRIVWVGAALAAGFSLVAAAHAQTPPKQAPAKKAAQTNPAAKHKVAIQVNTNDKAVMNLALNNAQNIIDFYKGKGETVAIEIVTYGPGLHMLRDDSSPVKERITSMSLANSNLAFIACANTQANQSKAEGKPVTLISEAKVMPSGVVRLMELQSQGYAYIRP
;
A
#
# COMPACT_ATOMS: atom_id res chain seq x y z
N MET A 1 -59.62 30.48 35.32
CA MET A 1 -59.55 31.54 36.39
C MET A 1 -58.46 31.17 37.35
N PRO A 2 -57.59 32.06 37.82
CA PRO A 2 -57.24 33.37 37.28
C PRO A 2 -55.69 33.53 37.03
N MET A 3 -55.43 34.52 36.24
CA MET A 3 -54.14 35.21 36.02
C MET A 3 -53.54 35.79 37.31
N ARG A 4 -52.21 35.92 37.38
CA ARG A 4 -51.46 37.04 38.00
C ARG A 4 -50.06 37.07 37.38
N ARG A 5 -49.85 38.01 36.49
CA ARG A 5 -49.28 39.37 36.53
C ARG A 5 -47.85 39.46 37.11
N LEU A 6 -46.98 39.85 36.16
CA LEU A 6 -45.88 40.87 36.23
C LEU A 6 -45.10 41.03 37.54
N ASN A 7 -43.76 40.94 37.39
CA ASN A 7 -42.95 42.09 37.83
C ASN A 7 -41.67 42.22 37.00
N ARG A 8 -41.55 43.37 36.39
CA ARG A 8 -40.33 43.85 35.69
C ARG A 8 -39.41 44.42 36.78
N ILE A 9 -38.15 44.03 36.78
CA ILE A 9 -37.07 44.82 37.38
C ILE A 9 -36.02 45.03 36.33
N VAL A 10 -35.94 46.30 35.93
CA VAL A 10 -34.88 46.85 35.11
C VAL A 10 -33.73 47.22 36.05
N TRP A 11 -32.56 46.66 35.81
CA TRP A 11 -31.31 47.24 36.32
C TRP A 11 -30.38 47.51 35.15
N VAL A 12 -30.17 48.82 34.97
CA VAL A 12 -29.11 49.40 34.09
C VAL A 12 -27.85 49.43 34.98
N GLY A 13 -26.79 48.89 34.47
CA GLY A 13 -25.48 48.95 35.11
C GLY A 13 -24.38 48.75 34.09
N ALA A 14 -23.63 49.80 33.84
CA ALA A 14 -22.67 50.01 32.75
C ALA A 14 -21.41 49.13 32.85
N ALA A 15 -20.91 48.80 31.65
CA ALA A 15 -19.53 48.79 31.15
C ALA A 15 -18.38 48.33 32.08
N LEU A 16 -17.65 47.34 31.57
CA LEU A 16 -16.19 47.48 31.39
C LEU A 16 -15.71 46.35 30.42
N ALA A 17 -15.23 46.78 29.29
CA ALA A 17 -14.60 45.93 28.28
C ALA A 17 -13.23 45.47 28.82
N ALA A 18 -13.02 44.16 28.87
CA ALA A 18 -11.66 43.60 28.87
C ALA A 18 -11.61 42.54 27.77
N GLY A 19 -11.10 42.92 26.64
CA GLY A 19 -10.85 42.05 25.51
C GLY A 19 -9.77 41.05 25.89
N PHE A 20 -10.13 39.79 26.01
CA PHE A 20 -9.20 38.67 25.96
C PHE A 20 -9.30 38.08 24.55
N SER A 21 -8.42 38.54 23.67
CA SER A 21 -8.18 37.88 22.36
C SER A 21 -7.50 36.55 22.62
N LEU A 22 -8.27 35.47 22.63
CA LEU A 22 -7.70 34.12 22.49
C LEU A 22 -7.21 33.96 21.06
N VAL A 23 -5.91 34.15 20.83
CA VAL A 23 -5.24 33.73 19.64
C VAL A 23 -5.18 32.19 19.67
N ALA A 24 -6.11 31.56 18.97
CA ALA A 24 -6.04 30.14 18.70
C ALA A 24 -4.85 29.90 17.73
N ALA A 25 -3.70 29.48 18.27
CA ALA A 25 -2.59 29.02 17.47
C ALA A 25 -3.01 27.72 16.78
N ALA A 26 -3.44 27.84 15.52
CA ALA A 26 -3.63 26.72 14.62
C ALA A 26 -2.25 26.06 14.40
N HIS A 27 -2.00 24.94 15.08
CA HIS A 27 -0.86 24.09 14.78
C HIS A 27 -1.12 23.47 13.41
N ALA A 28 -0.57 24.07 12.38
CA ALA A 28 -0.46 23.48 11.07
C ALA A 28 0.45 22.24 11.18
N GLN A 29 -0.14 21.05 11.27
CA GLN A 29 0.58 19.81 11.18
C GLN A 29 1.06 19.68 9.74
N THR A 30 2.34 19.96 9.52
CA THR A 30 3.02 19.65 8.25
C THR A 30 2.94 18.15 8.03
N PRO A 31 2.40 17.68 6.88
CA PRO A 31 2.41 16.25 6.58
C PRO A 31 3.87 15.76 6.52
N PRO A 32 4.17 14.54 7.01
CA PRO A 32 5.52 14.01 6.99
C PRO A 32 6.03 13.99 5.55
N LYS A 33 7.17 14.65 5.33
CA LYS A 33 7.89 14.68 4.06
C LYS A 33 8.22 13.24 3.67
N GLN A 34 7.49 12.71 2.70
CA GLN A 34 7.77 11.39 2.14
C GLN A 34 9.19 11.43 1.56
N ALA A 35 10.03 10.52 2.02
CA ALA A 35 11.35 10.31 1.44
C ALA A 35 11.20 10.03 -0.07
N PRO A 36 12.12 10.52 -0.93
CA PRO A 36 12.01 10.31 -2.37
C PRO A 36 11.96 8.81 -2.65
N ALA A 37 10.82 8.35 -3.18
CA ALA A 37 10.63 6.99 -3.62
C ALA A 37 11.75 6.67 -4.63
N LYS A 38 12.64 5.74 -4.30
CA LYS A 38 13.60 5.16 -5.24
C LYS A 38 12.79 4.75 -6.46
N LYS A 39 13.17 5.25 -7.64
CA LYS A 39 12.52 5.02 -8.92
C LYS A 39 12.35 3.50 -9.11
N ALA A 40 11.15 3.01 -8.80
CA ALA A 40 10.84 1.59 -8.86
C ALA A 40 11.08 1.12 -10.30
N ALA A 41 11.86 0.07 -10.49
CA ALA A 41 12.04 -0.55 -11.79
C ALA A 41 10.64 -0.89 -12.34
N GLN A 42 10.23 -0.25 -13.41
CA GLN A 42 8.98 -0.58 -14.09
C GLN A 42 9.22 -1.83 -14.90
N THR A 43 8.30 -2.81 -14.82
CA THR A 43 8.33 -3.94 -15.75
C THR A 43 8.27 -3.39 -17.16
N ASN A 44 9.06 -3.97 -18.07
CA ASN A 44 9.14 -3.50 -19.44
C ASN A 44 7.75 -3.63 -20.12
N PRO A 45 7.05 -2.53 -20.45
CA PRO A 45 5.74 -2.61 -21.08
C PRO A 45 5.81 -3.18 -22.52
N ALA A 46 6.99 -3.21 -23.12
CA ALA A 46 7.25 -3.79 -24.44
C ALA A 46 7.52 -5.30 -24.37
N ALA A 47 7.47 -5.94 -23.20
CA ALA A 47 7.62 -7.38 -23.10
C ALA A 47 6.51 -8.09 -23.90
N LYS A 48 6.90 -9.12 -24.69
CA LYS A 48 5.98 -9.88 -25.54
C LYS A 48 4.94 -10.66 -24.72
N HIS A 49 5.34 -11.12 -23.55
CA HIS A 49 4.49 -11.86 -22.62
C HIS A 49 4.36 -11.09 -21.30
N LYS A 50 3.18 -11.17 -20.68
CA LYS A 50 2.87 -10.43 -19.47
C LYS A 50 2.08 -11.32 -18.51
N VAL A 51 2.48 -11.38 -17.24
CA VAL A 51 1.85 -12.25 -16.23
C VAL A 51 1.69 -11.50 -14.93
N ALA A 52 0.49 -11.57 -14.35
CA ALA A 52 0.17 -11.11 -13.00
C ALA A 52 -0.06 -12.34 -12.10
N ILE A 53 0.73 -12.45 -11.04
CA ILE A 53 0.62 -13.54 -10.05
C ILE A 53 0.05 -12.96 -8.76
N GLN A 54 -1.06 -13.52 -8.26
CA GLN A 54 -1.68 -13.08 -7.02
C GLN A 54 -1.14 -13.86 -5.82
N VAL A 55 -0.81 -13.16 -4.73
CA VAL A 55 -0.57 -13.77 -3.41
C VAL A 55 -1.41 -13.04 -2.37
N ASN A 56 -2.42 -13.72 -1.81
CA ASN A 56 -3.33 -13.13 -0.83
C ASN A 56 -3.44 -13.94 0.48
N THR A 57 -2.57 -14.93 0.67
CA THR A 57 -2.52 -15.77 1.88
C THR A 57 -1.16 -15.63 2.57
N ASN A 58 -1.15 -15.73 3.90
CA ASN A 58 0.09 -15.84 4.67
C ASN A 58 0.50 -17.30 4.80
N ASP A 59 0.85 -17.92 3.67
CA ASP A 59 1.29 -19.29 3.56
C ASP A 59 2.63 -19.36 2.83
N LYS A 60 3.67 -19.84 3.52
CA LYS A 60 5.02 -19.97 2.97
C LYS A 60 5.07 -20.88 1.74
N ALA A 61 4.25 -21.94 1.70
CA ALA A 61 4.21 -22.84 0.55
C ALA A 61 3.64 -22.13 -0.68
N VAL A 62 2.55 -21.36 -0.52
CA VAL A 62 1.96 -20.55 -1.60
C VAL A 62 2.93 -19.46 -2.06
N MET A 63 3.64 -18.79 -1.15
CA MET A 63 4.65 -17.77 -1.50
C MET A 63 5.78 -18.40 -2.33
N ASN A 64 6.29 -19.57 -1.91
CA ASN A 64 7.30 -20.28 -2.68
C ASN A 64 6.76 -20.78 -4.03
N LEU A 65 5.51 -21.23 -4.10
CA LEU A 65 4.88 -21.65 -5.36
C LEU A 65 4.77 -20.46 -6.34
N ALA A 66 4.39 -19.28 -5.85
CA ALA A 66 4.37 -18.06 -6.67
C ALA A 66 5.75 -17.74 -7.26
N LEU A 67 6.82 -17.84 -6.44
CA LEU A 67 8.20 -17.63 -6.89
C LEU A 67 8.66 -18.71 -7.87
N ASN A 68 8.29 -19.99 -7.65
CA ASN A 68 8.56 -21.08 -8.58
C ASN A 68 7.88 -20.85 -9.94
N ASN A 69 6.60 -20.47 -9.92
CA ASN A 69 5.84 -20.18 -11.13
C ASN A 69 6.49 -19.03 -11.93
N ALA A 70 6.85 -17.93 -11.22
CA ALA A 70 7.55 -16.82 -11.87
C ALA A 70 8.87 -17.26 -12.51
N GLN A 71 9.70 -18.05 -11.80
CA GLN A 71 10.97 -18.55 -12.32
C GLN A 71 10.75 -19.46 -13.54
N ASN A 72 9.83 -20.41 -13.46
CA ASN A 72 9.52 -21.32 -14.55
C ASN A 72 9.08 -20.57 -15.83
N ILE A 73 8.25 -19.53 -15.65
CA ILE A 73 7.80 -18.69 -16.78
C ILE A 73 8.98 -17.92 -17.37
N ILE A 74 9.84 -17.32 -16.54
CA ILE A 74 11.04 -16.61 -16.99
C ILE A 74 11.95 -17.54 -17.79
N ASP A 75 12.26 -18.71 -17.25
CA ASP A 75 13.17 -19.67 -17.87
C ASP A 75 12.62 -20.20 -19.20
N PHE A 76 11.33 -20.48 -19.27
CA PHE A 76 10.67 -20.93 -20.49
C PHE A 76 10.77 -19.91 -21.64
N TYR A 77 10.44 -18.64 -21.36
CA TYR A 77 10.50 -17.60 -22.40
C TYR A 77 11.93 -17.19 -22.74
N LYS A 78 12.82 -17.17 -21.74
CA LYS A 78 14.26 -16.96 -21.95
C LYS A 78 14.85 -18.03 -22.87
N GLY A 79 14.47 -19.31 -22.72
CA GLY A 79 14.87 -20.39 -23.59
C GLY A 79 14.41 -20.23 -25.06
N LYS A 80 13.37 -19.43 -25.28
CA LYS A 80 12.88 -19.05 -26.62
C LYS A 80 13.47 -17.74 -27.16
N GLY A 81 14.34 -17.07 -26.42
CA GLY A 81 14.82 -15.72 -26.73
C GLY A 81 13.77 -14.64 -26.62
N GLU A 82 12.71 -14.88 -25.85
CA GLU A 82 11.59 -13.95 -25.65
C GLU A 82 11.59 -13.35 -24.24
N THR A 83 11.04 -12.14 -24.11
CA THR A 83 10.95 -11.44 -22.82
C THR A 83 9.55 -11.58 -22.22
N VAL A 84 9.50 -11.73 -20.89
CA VAL A 84 8.26 -11.73 -20.12
C VAL A 84 8.33 -10.67 -19.02
N ALA A 85 7.25 -9.93 -18.83
CA ALA A 85 7.06 -9.05 -17.68
C ALA A 85 6.16 -9.74 -16.63
N ILE A 86 6.61 -9.79 -15.39
CA ILE A 86 5.86 -10.45 -14.31
C ILE A 86 5.68 -9.46 -13.16
N GLU A 87 4.44 -9.34 -12.68
CA GLU A 87 4.13 -8.67 -11.42
C GLU A 87 3.54 -9.67 -10.43
N ILE A 88 4.19 -9.83 -9.27
CA ILE A 88 3.64 -10.59 -8.14
C ILE A 88 2.94 -9.58 -7.24
N VAL A 89 1.61 -9.64 -7.18
CA VAL A 89 0.77 -8.69 -6.46
C VAL A 89 0.32 -9.27 -5.13
N THR A 90 0.71 -8.61 -4.03
CA THR A 90 0.41 -9.05 -2.66
C THR A 90 -0.58 -8.11 -1.98
N TYR A 91 -1.59 -8.67 -1.30
CA TYR A 91 -2.54 -7.94 -0.48
C TYR A 91 -3.17 -8.83 0.60
N GLY A 92 -3.91 -8.24 1.54
CA GLY A 92 -4.45 -8.96 2.67
C GLY A 92 -3.36 -9.71 3.44
N PRO A 93 -3.60 -10.94 3.91
CA PRO A 93 -2.57 -11.73 4.60
C PRO A 93 -1.32 -11.99 3.74
N GLY A 94 -1.44 -12.01 2.42
CA GLY A 94 -0.32 -12.21 1.48
C GLY A 94 0.73 -11.10 1.49
N LEU A 95 0.41 -9.91 2.01
CA LEU A 95 1.40 -8.83 2.17
C LEU A 95 2.60 -9.27 3.02
N HIS A 96 2.41 -10.28 3.89
CA HIS A 96 3.50 -10.87 4.70
C HIS A 96 4.70 -11.30 3.86
N MET A 97 4.47 -11.72 2.62
CA MET A 97 5.54 -12.06 1.66
C MET A 97 6.56 -10.94 1.47
N LEU A 98 6.14 -9.67 1.60
CA LEU A 98 6.97 -8.49 1.33
C LEU A 98 7.34 -7.70 2.60
N ARG A 99 7.05 -8.21 3.78
CA ARG A 99 7.44 -7.56 5.03
C ARG A 99 8.94 -7.68 5.26
N ASP A 100 9.56 -6.58 5.68
CA ASP A 100 11.00 -6.55 5.98
C ASP A 100 11.34 -7.32 7.26
N ASP A 101 10.45 -7.26 8.26
CA ASP A 101 10.64 -7.83 9.59
C ASP A 101 10.43 -9.36 9.66
N SER A 102 9.62 -9.93 8.76
CA SER A 102 9.11 -11.30 8.97
C SER A 102 8.84 -12.11 7.69
N SER A 103 9.17 -11.60 6.50
CA SER A 103 8.97 -12.35 5.27
C SER A 103 9.76 -13.67 5.26
N PRO A 104 9.11 -14.83 5.08
CA PRO A 104 9.79 -16.12 5.06
C PRO A 104 10.52 -16.42 3.75
N VAL A 105 10.43 -15.52 2.76
CA VAL A 105 10.99 -15.67 1.41
C VAL A 105 11.82 -14.46 0.96
N LYS A 106 12.21 -13.58 1.89
CA LYS A 106 12.92 -12.32 1.63
C LYS A 106 14.17 -12.51 0.78
N GLU A 107 15.06 -13.39 1.19
CA GLU A 107 16.33 -13.63 0.48
C GLU A 107 16.11 -14.12 -0.96
N ARG A 108 15.09 -14.95 -1.15
CA ARG A 108 14.73 -15.46 -2.46
C ARG A 108 14.20 -14.34 -3.36
N ILE A 109 13.38 -13.44 -2.83
CA ILE A 109 12.89 -12.26 -3.54
C ILE A 109 14.06 -11.38 -3.97
N THR A 110 14.99 -11.08 -3.08
CA THR A 110 16.18 -10.28 -3.39
C THR A 110 16.99 -10.91 -4.53
N SER A 111 17.28 -12.21 -4.44
CA SER A 111 18.03 -12.92 -5.49
C SER A 111 17.31 -12.88 -6.83
N MET A 112 16.00 -13.11 -6.86
CA MET A 112 15.21 -13.10 -8.09
C MET A 112 15.08 -11.70 -8.70
N SER A 113 14.94 -10.66 -7.88
CA SER A 113 14.89 -9.26 -8.32
C SER A 113 16.20 -8.82 -8.97
N LEU A 114 17.34 -9.22 -8.41
CA LEU A 114 18.66 -8.91 -8.98
C LEU A 114 18.87 -9.58 -10.33
N ALA A 115 18.39 -10.84 -10.47
CA ALA A 115 18.55 -11.61 -11.69
C ALA A 115 17.58 -11.21 -12.82
N ASN A 116 16.44 -10.60 -12.50
CA ASN A 116 15.33 -10.39 -13.43
C ASN A 116 14.73 -8.98 -13.32
N SER A 117 15.17 -8.06 -14.16
CA SER A 117 14.69 -6.67 -14.20
C SER A 117 13.20 -6.52 -14.57
N ASN A 118 12.62 -7.53 -15.22
CA ASN A 118 11.21 -7.57 -15.63
C ASN A 118 10.29 -8.27 -14.59
N LEU A 119 10.83 -8.64 -13.42
CA LEU A 119 10.06 -9.15 -12.28
C LEU A 119 9.85 -8.05 -11.27
N ALA A 120 8.61 -7.80 -10.90
CA ALA A 120 8.25 -6.80 -9.90
C ALA A 120 7.40 -7.40 -8.79
N PHE A 121 7.62 -6.92 -7.57
CA PHE A 121 6.85 -7.28 -6.37
C PHE A 121 6.00 -6.10 -5.93
N ILE A 122 4.68 -6.27 -5.91
CA ILE A 122 3.70 -5.21 -5.68
C ILE A 122 3.04 -5.39 -4.32
N ALA A 123 3.17 -4.38 -3.47
CA ALA A 123 2.55 -4.32 -2.14
C ALA A 123 1.32 -3.41 -2.16
N CYS A 124 0.21 -3.86 -1.57
CA CYS A 124 -1.00 -3.07 -1.40
C CYS A 124 -0.87 -2.08 -0.24
N ALA A 125 -0.91 -0.76 -0.53
CA ALA A 125 -0.84 0.29 0.50
C ALA A 125 -2.00 0.22 1.50
N ASN A 126 -3.22 -0.05 1.04
CA ASN A 126 -4.37 -0.22 1.94
C ASN A 126 -4.16 -1.36 2.94
N THR A 127 -3.59 -2.48 2.49
CA THR A 127 -3.27 -3.60 3.39
C THR A 127 -2.17 -3.21 4.37
N GLN A 128 -1.10 -2.56 3.90
CA GLN A 128 0.01 -2.09 4.74
C GLN A 128 -0.49 -1.15 5.84
N ALA A 129 -1.33 -0.17 5.49
CA ALA A 129 -1.91 0.78 6.43
C ALA A 129 -2.80 0.08 7.48
N ASN A 130 -3.65 -0.87 7.05
CA ASN A 130 -4.51 -1.62 7.94
C ASN A 130 -3.72 -2.51 8.91
N GLN A 131 -2.68 -3.19 8.44
CA GLN A 131 -1.79 -3.99 9.29
C GLN A 131 -1.03 -3.09 10.26
N SER A 132 -0.49 -1.95 9.81
CA SER A 132 0.18 -0.99 10.68
C SER A 132 -0.73 -0.48 11.80
N LYS A 133 -1.99 -0.18 11.48
CA LYS A 133 -3.00 0.23 12.46
C LYS A 133 -3.30 -0.90 13.46
N ALA A 134 -3.48 -2.11 12.99
CA ALA A 134 -3.78 -3.26 13.83
C ALA A 134 -2.62 -3.63 14.77
N GLU A 135 -1.37 -3.46 14.33
CA GLU A 135 -0.17 -3.76 15.11
C GLU A 135 0.29 -2.59 15.99
N GLY A 136 -0.31 -1.39 15.86
CA GLY A 136 0.10 -0.18 16.59
C GLY A 136 1.50 0.33 16.23
N LYS A 137 2.10 -0.16 15.13
CA LYS A 137 3.42 0.22 14.64
C LYS A 137 3.47 0.19 13.11
N PRO A 138 4.38 0.95 12.46
CA PRO A 138 4.55 0.89 11.02
C PRO A 138 4.98 -0.51 10.55
N VAL A 139 4.29 -1.04 9.54
CA VAL A 139 4.74 -2.24 8.82
C VAL A 139 5.72 -1.80 7.74
N THR A 140 6.99 -2.21 7.88
CA THR A 140 8.04 -1.95 6.91
C THR A 140 8.08 -3.04 5.85
N LEU A 141 8.43 -2.65 4.62
CA LEU A 141 8.52 -3.55 3.47
C LEU A 141 9.96 -3.65 3.01
N ILE A 142 10.30 -4.79 2.39
CA ILE A 142 11.59 -5.01 1.74
C ILE A 142 11.80 -3.97 0.61
N SER A 143 13.06 -3.69 0.28
CA SER A 143 13.44 -2.67 -0.71
C SER A 143 12.95 -2.97 -2.13
N GLU A 144 12.70 -4.24 -2.45
CA GLU A 144 12.21 -4.72 -3.74
C GLU A 144 10.72 -4.48 -3.92
N ALA A 145 9.98 -4.22 -2.84
CA ALA A 145 8.55 -3.98 -2.88
C ALA A 145 8.20 -2.62 -3.48
N LYS A 146 7.31 -2.61 -4.44
CA LYS A 146 6.67 -1.40 -5.00
C LYS A 146 5.30 -1.26 -4.38
N VAL A 147 5.03 -0.11 -3.80
CA VAL A 147 3.74 0.15 -3.16
C VAL A 147 2.77 0.72 -4.18
N MET A 148 1.59 0.09 -4.31
CA MET A 148 0.47 0.56 -5.11
C MET A 148 -0.74 0.79 -4.19
N PRO A 149 -1.62 1.76 -4.49
CA PRO A 149 -2.75 2.11 -3.62
C PRO A 149 -3.63 0.91 -3.25
N SER A 150 -3.92 0.03 -4.22
CA SER A 150 -4.74 -1.18 -4.03
C SER A 150 -4.22 -2.33 -4.86
N GLY A 151 -3.93 -3.48 -4.22
CA GLY A 151 -3.48 -4.69 -4.92
C GLY A 151 -4.57 -5.27 -5.84
N VAL A 152 -5.83 -5.24 -5.41
CA VAL A 152 -6.96 -5.73 -6.24
C VAL A 152 -7.14 -4.86 -7.47
N VAL A 153 -7.11 -3.53 -7.34
CA VAL A 153 -7.20 -2.60 -8.48
C VAL A 153 -6.02 -2.82 -9.42
N ARG A 154 -4.81 -3.02 -8.86
CA ARG A 154 -3.64 -3.32 -9.70
C ARG A 154 -3.82 -4.58 -10.54
N LEU A 155 -4.40 -5.65 -9.99
CA LEU A 155 -4.70 -6.85 -10.76
C LEU A 155 -5.71 -6.58 -11.90
N MET A 156 -6.72 -5.76 -11.67
CA MET A 156 -7.68 -5.36 -12.72
C MET A 156 -6.99 -4.57 -13.83
N GLU A 157 -6.14 -3.59 -13.46
CA GLU A 157 -5.34 -2.80 -14.41
C GLU A 157 -4.41 -3.68 -15.25
N LEU A 158 -3.73 -4.63 -14.62
CA LEU A 158 -2.83 -5.55 -15.32
C LEU A 158 -3.60 -6.43 -16.32
N GLN A 159 -4.75 -6.97 -15.91
CA GLN A 159 -5.58 -7.77 -16.84
C GLN A 159 -6.08 -6.93 -18.01
N SER A 160 -6.49 -5.66 -17.79
CA SER A 160 -6.87 -4.76 -18.89
C SER A 160 -5.71 -4.41 -19.84
N GLN A 161 -4.47 -4.52 -19.35
CA GLN A 161 -3.23 -4.34 -20.12
C GLN A 161 -2.73 -5.64 -20.80
N GLY A 162 -3.52 -6.72 -20.75
CA GLY A 162 -3.21 -7.98 -21.39
C GLY A 162 -2.30 -8.91 -20.57
N TYR A 163 -2.21 -8.73 -19.26
CA TYR A 163 -1.51 -9.68 -18.38
C TYR A 163 -2.36 -10.94 -18.17
N ALA A 164 -1.77 -12.10 -18.39
CA ALA A 164 -2.35 -13.36 -17.98
C ALA A 164 -2.37 -13.43 -16.44
N TYR A 165 -3.52 -13.78 -15.86
CA TYR A 165 -3.67 -13.88 -14.42
C TYR A 165 -3.41 -15.30 -13.92
N ILE A 166 -2.59 -15.43 -12.88
CA ILE A 166 -2.28 -16.70 -12.20
C ILE A 166 -2.48 -16.53 -10.69
N ARG A 167 -3.16 -17.50 -10.12
CA ARG A 167 -3.26 -17.67 -8.67
C ARG A 167 -2.64 -19.02 -8.29
N PRO A 168 -1.55 -19.05 -7.50
CA PRO A 168 -0.92 -20.27 -6.99
C PRO A 168 -1.80 -21.03 -6.00
#